data_501e9f5fe7fa8425ec87373c32130859
#
_entry.id   501e9f5fe7fa8425ec87373c32130859
#
_cell.length_a   1.000
_cell.length_b   1.000
_cell.length_c   1.000
_cell.angle_alpha   90.00
_cell.angle_beta   90.00
_cell.angle_gamma   90.00
#
_symmetry.space_group_name_H-M   'P 1'
#
loop_
_entity.id
_entity.type
_entity.pdbx_description
1 polymer ?
#
loop_
_entity_poly.entity_id
_entity_poly.type
_entity_poly.pdbx_seq_one_letter_code
_entity_poly.pdbx_strand_id
1 'polypeptide(L)'
;YKVAICDWMILKRQKIGSFQLVHELNGDGVELDMGSLGKRENFDNKLRDPHFQQLFRETARKFKLEVPSVAMSGFYGQSFLDRANYQELVRECLDAMKVMGAKVAFLPLGGVKAGWQDVPELRTALIKRLKEVGDMAASEEVVIGIETQLDAREEVKLLKEINSPGIKIYFKFQNALENGRDLCKEIKILGKNRICQIHCTDTDGVTLPFNERLDMNKVKKTLDK
;
A
#
# COMPACT_ATOMS: atom_id res chain seq x y z
N TYR A 1 8.99 15.93 -2.33
CA TYR A 1 8.13 14.77 -2.06
C TYR A 1 7.03 15.17 -1.10
N LYS A 2 5.85 14.51 -1.22
CA LYS A 2 4.77 14.60 -0.24
C LYS A 2 4.87 13.44 0.73
N VAL A 3 4.55 13.68 2.00
CA VAL A 3 4.61 12.69 3.08
C VAL A 3 3.20 12.47 3.62
N ALA A 4 2.69 11.25 3.49
CA ALA A 4 1.45 10.83 4.12
C ALA A 4 1.73 9.87 5.29
N ILE A 5 0.83 9.85 6.26
CA ILE A 5 0.95 9.00 7.43
C ILE A 5 -0.25 8.04 7.45
N CYS A 6 0.03 6.76 7.71
CA CYS A 6 -1.00 5.73 7.79
C CYS A 6 -1.85 5.90 9.04
N ASP A 7 -3.19 5.94 8.91
CA ASP A 7 -4.09 6.17 10.03
C ASP A 7 -3.98 5.08 11.11
N TRP A 8 -3.75 3.83 10.71
CA TRP A 8 -3.60 2.71 11.66
C TRP A 8 -2.25 2.66 12.37
N MET A 9 -1.27 3.45 11.92
CA MET A 9 0.04 3.54 12.56
C MET A 9 0.06 4.61 13.67
N ILE A 10 -0.71 5.69 13.53
CA ILE A 10 -0.73 6.80 14.50
C ILE A 10 -1.93 6.79 15.43
N LEU A 11 -3.00 6.08 15.06
CA LEU A 11 -4.20 5.99 15.88
C LEU A 11 -4.82 4.59 15.75
N LYS A 12 -6.00 4.49 15.17
CA LYS A 12 -6.66 3.24 14.77
C LYS A 12 -7.29 3.46 13.40
N ARG A 13 -7.52 2.35 12.68
CA ARG A 13 -8.17 2.35 11.36
C ARG A 13 -9.42 3.22 11.35
N GLN A 14 -9.51 4.10 10.38
CA GLN A 14 -10.65 4.99 10.14
C GLN A 14 -11.12 5.78 11.39
N LYS A 15 -10.17 6.31 12.14
CA LYS A 15 -10.45 7.29 13.20
C LYS A 15 -10.20 8.69 12.66
N ILE A 16 -11.24 9.52 12.68
CA ILE A 16 -11.21 10.88 12.13
C ILE A 16 -10.12 11.77 12.76
N GLY A 17 -9.76 11.51 14.00
CA GLY A 17 -8.68 12.22 14.71
C GLY A 17 -7.29 12.05 14.08
N SER A 18 -7.09 11.04 13.21
CA SER A 18 -5.83 10.86 12.49
C SER A 18 -5.47 12.07 11.63
N PHE A 19 -6.45 12.76 11.04
CA PHE A 19 -6.21 13.96 10.25
C PHE A 19 -5.63 15.11 11.07
N GLN A 20 -6.13 15.33 12.28
CA GLN A 20 -5.58 16.34 13.18
C GLN A 20 -4.13 16.00 13.55
N LEU A 21 -3.85 14.75 13.94
CA LEU A 21 -2.50 14.32 14.30
C LEU A 21 -1.51 14.48 13.13
N VAL A 22 -1.92 14.10 11.91
CA VAL A 22 -1.08 14.29 10.72
C VAL A 22 -0.81 15.77 10.46
N HIS A 23 -1.81 16.63 10.61
CA HIS A 23 -1.64 18.07 10.49
C HIS A 23 -0.65 18.63 11.53
N GLU A 24 -0.77 18.22 12.79
CA GLU A 24 0.15 18.61 13.87
C GLU A 24 1.60 18.14 13.62
N LEU A 25 1.76 17.01 12.93
CA LEU A 25 3.06 16.46 12.50
C LEU A 25 3.59 17.08 11.20
N ASN A 26 2.90 18.07 10.62
CA ASN A 26 3.21 18.68 9.33
C ASN A 26 3.26 17.68 8.15
N GLY A 27 2.45 16.63 8.19
CA GLY A 27 2.27 15.73 7.06
C GLY A 27 1.41 16.36 5.97
N ASP A 28 1.56 15.88 4.73
CA ASP A 28 0.80 16.34 3.57
C ASP A 28 -0.49 15.57 3.35
N GLY A 29 -0.63 14.38 3.94
CA GLY A 29 -1.81 13.54 3.73
C GLY A 29 -1.94 12.38 4.71
N VAL A 30 -3.09 11.72 4.63
CA VAL A 30 -3.43 10.52 5.41
C VAL A 30 -3.63 9.35 4.45
N GLU A 31 -2.90 8.26 4.64
CA GLU A 31 -3.28 6.98 4.05
C GLU A 31 -4.39 6.37 4.91
N LEU A 32 -5.57 6.19 4.31
CA LEU A 32 -6.72 5.63 5.02
C LEU A 32 -6.77 4.11 4.89
N ASP A 33 -6.98 3.42 6.00
CA ASP A 33 -7.21 1.97 5.97
C ASP A 33 -8.67 1.63 5.65
N MET A 34 -8.92 0.48 5.03
CA MET A 34 -10.26 -0.05 4.74
C MET A 34 -10.99 -0.57 5.99
N GLY A 35 -10.34 -0.55 7.14
CA GLY A 35 -10.84 -1.18 8.34
C GLY A 35 -10.38 -2.64 8.48
N SER A 36 -10.68 -3.25 9.62
CA SER A 36 -10.25 -4.62 9.90
C SER A 36 -11.02 -5.63 9.04
N LEU A 37 -10.32 -6.65 8.53
CA LEU A 37 -10.93 -7.75 7.81
C LEU A 37 -11.17 -8.96 8.75
N GLY A 38 -10.11 -9.50 9.37
CA GLY A 38 -10.20 -10.63 10.29
C GLY A 38 -10.99 -11.80 9.67
N LYS A 39 -11.93 -12.36 10.42
CA LYS A 39 -12.84 -13.42 9.94
C LYS A 39 -14.10 -12.88 9.23
N ARG A 40 -14.22 -11.56 9.06
CA ARG A 40 -15.38 -10.95 8.39
C ARG A 40 -15.36 -11.27 6.91
N GLU A 41 -16.50 -11.32 6.30
CA GLU A 41 -16.65 -11.41 4.86
C GLU A 41 -16.09 -10.16 4.17
N ASN A 42 -16.42 -8.99 4.71
CA ASN A 42 -16.03 -7.69 4.19
C ASN A 42 -15.23 -6.88 5.21
N PHE A 43 -14.57 -5.80 4.76
CA PHE A 43 -13.90 -4.86 5.65
C PHE A 43 -14.88 -4.17 6.61
N ASP A 44 -14.41 -3.82 7.80
CA ASP A 44 -15.13 -2.97 8.76
C ASP A 44 -14.99 -1.50 8.33
N ASN A 45 -15.53 -1.20 7.15
CA ASN A 45 -15.28 0.04 6.42
C ASN A 45 -16.39 1.07 6.67
N LYS A 46 -16.06 2.17 7.33
CA LYS A 46 -16.98 3.29 7.57
C LYS A 46 -17.34 4.06 6.30
N LEU A 47 -16.47 4.04 5.29
CA LEU A 47 -16.70 4.76 4.03
C LEU A 47 -17.81 4.14 3.17
N ARG A 48 -18.49 3.09 3.62
CA ARG A 48 -19.77 2.64 3.06
C ARG A 48 -20.92 3.59 3.38
N ASP A 49 -20.83 4.30 4.50
CA ASP A 49 -21.87 5.22 4.96
C ASP A 49 -21.60 6.63 4.38
N PRO A 50 -22.55 7.22 3.61
CA PRO A 50 -22.42 8.57 3.07
C PRO A 50 -22.13 9.65 4.10
N HIS A 51 -22.61 9.49 5.34
CA HIS A 51 -22.30 10.42 6.44
C HIS A 51 -20.81 10.43 6.75
N PHE A 52 -20.18 9.24 6.87
CA PHE A 52 -18.75 9.15 7.10
C PHE A 52 -17.94 9.61 5.87
N GLN A 53 -18.40 9.33 4.66
CA GLN A 53 -17.77 9.84 3.44
C GLN A 53 -17.68 11.38 3.48
N GLN A 54 -18.77 12.04 3.80
CA GLN A 54 -18.79 13.49 3.92
C GLN A 54 -17.86 13.97 5.04
N LEU A 55 -17.98 13.38 6.24
CA LEU A 55 -17.17 13.74 7.41
C LEU A 55 -15.66 13.66 7.11
N PHE A 56 -15.21 12.57 6.48
CA PHE A 56 -13.79 12.37 6.16
C PHE A 56 -13.31 13.40 5.12
N ARG A 57 -14.09 13.67 4.06
CA ARG A 57 -13.74 14.69 3.05
C ARG A 57 -13.68 16.09 3.63
N GLU A 58 -14.65 16.46 4.46
CA GLU A 58 -14.68 17.78 5.11
C GLU A 58 -13.51 17.95 6.07
N THR A 59 -13.17 16.89 6.82
CA THR A 59 -12.03 16.91 7.73
C THR A 59 -10.71 17.03 6.98
N ALA A 60 -10.51 16.29 5.89
CA ALA A 60 -9.34 16.41 5.03
C ALA A 60 -9.20 17.85 4.51
N ARG A 61 -10.28 18.47 4.02
CA ARG A 61 -10.28 19.87 3.57
C ARG A 61 -9.97 20.86 4.69
N LYS A 62 -10.57 20.66 5.88
CA LYS A 62 -10.32 21.51 7.05
C LYS A 62 -8.84 21.58 7.40
N PHE A 63 -8.15 20.44 7.38
CA PHE A 63 -6.72 20.36 7.71
C PHE A 63 -5.82 20.53 6.47
N LYS A 64 -6.37 20.75 5.28
CA LYS A 64 -5.63 20.86 4.00
C LYS A 64 -4.76 19.62 3.72
N LEU A 65 -5.26 18.44 4.03
CA LEU A 65 -4.60 17.16 3.82
C LEU A 65 -5.18 16.42 2.62
N GLU A 66 -4.33 15.70 1.92
CA GLU A 66 -4.74 14.78 0.85
C GLU A 66 -4.99 13.36 1.42
N VAL A 67 -5.71 12.54 0.65
CA VAL A 67 -5.78 11.09 0.85
C VAL A 67 -5.14 10.45 -0.39
N PRO A 68 -3.82 10.26 -0.40
CA PRO A 68 -3.11 9.77 -1.59
C PRO A 68 -3.37 8.30 -1.86
N SER A 69 -3.66 7.52 -0.81
CA SER A 69 -3.86 6.08 -0.90
C SER A 69 -4.89 5.56 0.10
N VAL A 70 -5.45 4.40 -0.24
CA VAL A 70 -6.35 3.62 0.63
C VAL A 70 -5.75 2.23 0.82
N ALA A 71 -5.65 1.78 2.08
CA ALA A 71 -4.94 0.57 2.42
C ALA A 71 -5.87 -0.59 2.75
N MET A 72 -5.67 -1.74 2.13
CA MET A 72 -6.28 -3.01 2.47
C MET A 72 -5.40 -3.78 3.48
N SER A 73 -5.00 -3.12 4.60
CA SER A 73 -4.04 -3.69 5.56
C SER A 73 -4.51 -4.99 6.22
N GLY A 74 -5.80 -5.29 6.15
CA GLY A 74 -6.35 -6.56 6.61
C GLY A 74 -5.71 -7.78 5.95
N PHE A 75 -5.14 -7.62 4.76
CA PHE A 75 -4.43 -8.70 4.05
C PHE A 75 -3.02 -8.99 4.60
N TYR A 76 -2.53 -8.26 5.59
CA TYR A 76 -1.38 -8.73 6.38
C TYR A 76 -1.69 -9.99 7.19
N GLY A 77 -2.90 -10.07 7.73
CA GLY A 77 -3.34 -11.22 8.55
C GLY A 77 -4.26 -12.20 7.82
N GLN A 78 -4.61 -11.91 6.56
CA GLN A 78 -5.51 -12.73 5.76
C GLN A 78 -4.90 -12.94 4.37
N SER A 79 -4.90 -14.18 3.89
CA SER A 79 -4.37 -14.46 2.57
C SER A 79 -5.30 -13.90 1.48
N PHE A 80 -4.78 -12.99 0.67
CA PHE A 80 -5.46 -12.53 -0.54
C PHE A 80 -5.76 -13.69 -1.50
N LEU A 81 -4.87 -14.68 -1.52
CA LEU A 81 -5.02 -15.87 -2.35
C LEU A 81 -6.16 -16.80 -1.90
N ASP A 82 -6.46 -16.83 -0.59
CA ASP A 82 -7.47 -17.76 -0.05
C ASP A 82 -8.88 -17.14 0.04
N ARG A 83 -9.00 -15.80 -0.15
CA ARG A 83 -10.30 -15.13 -0.13
C ARG A 83 -11.08 -15.39 -1.42
N ALA A 84 -12.23 -16.09 -1.31
CA ALA A 84 -13.09 -16.32 -2.47
C ALA A 84 -13.65 -15.03 -3.05
N ASN A 85 -14.01 -14.06 -2.18
CA ASN A 85 -14.59 -12.77 -2.53
C ASN A 85 -13.56 -11.64 -2.72
N TYR A 86 -12.32 -11.96 -3.12
CA TYR A 86 -11.25 -10.95 -3.26
C TYR A 86 -11.59 -9.81 -4.22
N GLN A 87 -12.34 -10.08 -5.29
CA GLN A 87 -12.76 -9.06 -6.26
C GLN A 87 -13.74 -8.06 -5.62
N GLU A 88 -14.65 -8.52 -4.79
CA GLU A 88 -15.61 -7.66 -4.06
C GLU A 88 -14.88 -6.78 -3.04
N LEU A 89 -13.91 -7.35 -2.31
CA LEU A 89 -13.07 -6.60 -1.38
C LEU A 89 -12.25 -5.52 -2.08
N VAL A 90 -11.68 -5.83 -3.24
CA VAL A 90 -10.96 -4.84 -4.04
C VAL A 90 -11.92 -3.81 -4.62
N ARG A 91 -13.10 -4.19 -5.12
CA ARG A 91 -14.13 -3.25 -5.59
C ARG A 91 -14.50 -2.25 -4.50
N GLU A 92 -14.74 -2.72 -3.29
CA GLU A 92 -15.01 -1.84 -2.15
C GLU A 92 -13.89 -0.83 -1.89
N CYS A 93 -12.63 -1.27 -2.04
CA CYS A 93 -11.48 -0.36 -1.91
C CYS A 93 -11.45 0.69 -3.04
N LEU A 94 -11.70 0.29 -4.29
CA LEU A 94 -11.76 1.21 -5.42
C LEU A 94 -12.89 2.25 -5.26
N ASP A 95 -14.04 1.84 -4.74
CA ASP A 95 -15.16 2.74 -4.43
C ASP A 95 -14.77 3.76 -3.34
N ALA A 96 -14.10 3.31 -2.27
CA ALA A 96 -13.57 4.19 -1.23
C ALA A 96 -12.52 5.17 -1.79
N MET A 97 -11.63 4.71 -2.67
CA MET A 97 -10.66 5.56 -3.37
C MET A 97 -11.34 6.64 -4.19
N LYS A 98 -12.37 6.30 -4.95
CA LYS A 98 -13.15 7.25 -5.74
C LYS A 98 -13.78 8.33 -4.87
N VAL A 99 -14.37 7.94 -3.74
CA VAL A 99 -14.97 8.87 -2.77
C VAL A 99 -13.94 9.83 -2.20
N MET A 100 -12.75 9.34 -1.87
CA MET A 100 -11.70 10.14 -1.24
C MET A 100 -10.76 10.82 -2.22
N GLY A 101 -10.86 10.53 -3.52
CA GLY A 101 -9.96 11.05 -4.56
C GLY A 101 -8.57 10.41 -4.56
N ALA A 102 -8.41 9.26 -3.90
CA ALA A 102 -7.16 8.51 -3.85
C ALA A 102 -6.82 7.87 -5.20
N LYS A 103 -5.51 7.71 -5.48
CA LYS A 103 -5.02 7.14 -6.74
C LYS A 103 -4.29 5.81 -6.58
N VAL A 104 -3.95 5.44 -5.35
CA VAL A 104 -3.23 4.22 -5.03
C VAL A 104 -4.01 3.40 -4.00
N ALA A 105 -4.24 2.12 -4.27
CA ALA A 105 -4.63 1.14 -3.27
C ALA A 105 -3.40 0.40 -2.77
N PHE A 106 -3.27 0.20 -1.47
CA PHE A 106 -2.22 -0.63 -0.89
C PHE A 106 -2.73 -2.06 -0.66
N LEU A 107 -2.05 -3.04 -1.23
CA LEU A 107 -2.35 -4.47 -1.07
C LEU A 107 -1.12 -5.23 -0.56
N PRO A 108 -1.01 -5.50 0.74
CA PRO A 108 0.07 -6.36 1.25
C PRO A 108 -0.20 -7.83 0.92
N LEU A 109 0.83 -8.54 0.48
CA LEU A 109 0.79 -9.98 0.25
C LEU A 109 1.33 -10.79 1.43
N GLY A 110 1.55 -10.15 2.58
CA GLY A 110 2.08 -10.77 3.79
C GLY A 110 1.21 -11.89 4.38
N GLY A 111 -0.09 -11.90 4.11
CA GLY A 111 -0.99 -12.98 4.50
C GLY A 111 -0.97 -14.20 3.58
N VAL A 112 -0.31 -14.13 2.43
CA VAL A 112 -0.13 -15.28 1.53
C VAL A 112 0.91 -16.22 2.13
N LYS A 113 0.72 -17.53 1.97
CA LYS A 113 1.63 -18.56 2.50
C LYS A 113 3.08 -18.26 2.12
N ALA A 114 3.97 -18.26 3.11
CA ALA A 114 5.40 -18.06 2.88
C ALA A 114 5.96 -19.07 1.86
N GLY A 115 6.85 -18.58 0.98
CA GLY A 115 7.40 -19.40 -0.10
C GLY A 115 6.46 -19.61 -1.29
N TRP A 116 5.35 -18.87 -1.36
CA TRP A 116 4.40 -18.94 -2.49
C TRP A 116 5.07 -18.73 -3.85
N GLN A 117 6.13 -17.95 -3.90
CA GLN A 117 6.89 -17.66 -5.12
C GLN A 117 7.58 -18.89 -5.71
N ASP A 118 7.90 -19.89 -4.87
CA ASP A 118 8.60 -21.12 -5.24
C ASP A 118 7.66 -22.31 -5.46
N VAL A 119 6.34 -22.08 -5.28
CA VAL A 119 5.28 -23.08 -5.50
C VAL A 119 4.49 -22.69 -6.74
N PRO A 120 4.69 -23.38 -7.90
CA PRO A 120 4.13 -22.96 -9.19
C PRO A 120 2.61 -22.75 -9.19
N GLU A 121 1.87 -23.59 -8.49
CA GLU A 121 0.40 -23.52 -8.41
C GLU A 121 -0.05 -22.25 -7.67
N LEU A 122 0.58 -21.94 -6.53
CA LEU A 122 0.27 -20.74 -5.74
C LEU A 122 0.67 -19.47 -6.51
N ARG A 123 1.87 -19.48 -7.13
CA ARG A 123 2.33 -18.37 -7.96
C ARG A 123 1.38 -18.09 -9.11
N THR A 124 0.99 -19.11 -9.84
CA THR A 124 0.05 -19.00 -10.98
C THR A 124 -1.30 -18.47 -10.55
N ALA A 125 -1.85 -19.01 -9.45
CA ALA A 125 -3.13 -18.56 -8.90
C ALA A 125 -3.07 -17.10 -8.43
N LEU A 126 -1.98 -16.69 -7.77
CA LEU A 126 -1.79 -15.31 -7.31
C LEU A 126 -1.66 -14.34 -8.49
N ILE A 127 -0.85 -14.67 -9.50
CA ILE A 127 -0.69 -13.87 -10.73
C ILE A 127 -2.03 -13.66 -11.42
N LYS A 128 -2.83 -14.72 -11.57
CA LYS A 128 -4.17 -14.62 -12.17
C LYS A 128 -5.05 -13.62 -11.41
N ARG A 129 -5.13 -13.73 -10.07
CA ARG A 129 -5.94 -12.83 -9.25
C ARG A 129 -5.43 -11.38 -9.29
N LEU A 130 -4.11 -11.19 -9.23
CA LEU A 130 -3.51 -9.85 -9.34
C LEU A 130 -3.77 -9.22 -10.70
N LYS A 131 -3.74 -10.01 -11.79
CA LYS A 131 -4.12 -9.52 -13.11
C LYS A 131 -5.57 -9.05 -13.14
N GLU A 132 -6.49 -9.86 -12.65
CA GLU A 132 -7.93 -9.52 -12.63
C GLU A 132 -8.21 -8.23 -11.88
N VAL A 133 -7.68 -8.08 -10.65
CA VAL A 133 -7.91 -6.85 -9.86
C VAL A 133 -7.10 -5.66 -10.40
N GLY A 134 -5.95 -5.90 -11.01
CA GLY A 134 -5.17 -4.88 -11.68
C GLY A 134 -5.90 -4.31 -12.89
N ASP A 135 -6.53 -5.14 -13.70
CA ASP A 135 -7.33 -4.71 -14.84
C ASP A 135 -8.59 -3.92 -14.37
N MET A 136 -9.19 -4.30 -13.22
CA MET A 136 -10.24 -3.51 -12.58
C MET A 136 -9.75 -2.10 -12.19
N ALA A 137 -8.57 -2.00 -11.55
CA ALA A 137 -7.99 -0.71 -11.15
C ALA A 137 -7.63 0.15 -12.36
N ALA A 138 -7.05 -0.46 -13.40
CA ALA A 138 -6.68 0.23 -14.64
C ALA A 138 -7.90 0.83 -15.34
N SER A 139 -9.05 0.14 -15.35
CA SER A 139 -10.29 0.65 -15.95
C SER A 139 -10.84 1.89 -15.23
N GLU A 140 -10.41 2.15 -14.00
CA GLU A 140 -10.77 3.33 -13.21
C GLU A 140 -9.63 4.36 -13.09
N GLU A 141 -8.58 4.21 -13.90
CA GLU A 141 -7.42 5.11 -13.93
C GLU A 141 -6.70 5.25 -12.58
N VAL A 142 -6.67 4.16 -11.81
CA VAL A 142 -5.98 4.04 -10.52
C VAL A 142 -5.07 2.82 -10.52
N VAL A 143 -4.23 2.68 -9.50
CA VAL A 143 -3.32 1.55 -9.37
C VAL A 143 -3.44 0.85 -8.01
N ILE A 144 -3.20 -0.44 -8.01
CA ILE A 144 -3.00 -1.24 -6.80
C ILE A 144 -1.49 -1.46 -6.64
N GLY A 145 -0.94 -0.93 -5.56
CA GLY A 145 0.43 -1.17 -5.14
C GLY A 145 0.52 -2.43 -4.29
N ILE A 146 1.23 -3.44 -4.77
CA ILE A 146 1.48 -4.66 -4.02
C ILE A 146 2.75 -4.55 -3.19
N GLU A 147 2.71 -5.00 -1.93
CA GLU A 147 3.88 -5.15 -1.07
C GLU A 147 4.27 -6.62 -0.99
N THR A 148 5.51 -6.94 -1.33
CA THR A 148 6.08 -8.29 -1.33
C THR A 148 7.37 -8.36 -0.50
N GLN A 149 7.85 -9.58 -0.23
CA GLN A 149 9.18 -9.84 0.34
C GLN A 149 10.25 -10.13 -0.73
N LEU A 150 9.88 -10.09 -2.01
CA LEU A 150 10.77 -10.36 -3.12
C LEU A 150 11.84 -9.28 -3.26
N ASP A 151 12.96 -9.61 -3.90
CA ASP A 151 13.89 -8.58 -4.34
C ASP A 151 13.37 -7.86 -5.59
N ALA A 152 13.96 -6.71 -5.93
CA ALA A 152 13.49 -5.89 -7.02
C ALA A 152 13.54 -6.58 -8.40
N ARG A 153 14.44 -7.55 -8.62
CA ARG A 153 14.51 -8.29 -9.89
C ARG A 153 13.35 -9.27 -10.01
N GLU A 154 13.03 -9.95 -8.91
CA GLU A 154 11.88 -10.84 -8.87
C GLU A 154 10.56 -10.06 -8.95
N GLU A 155 10.47 -8.87 -8.32
CA GLU A 155 9.32 -7.97 -8.48
C GLU A 155 9.14 -7.52 -9.93
N VAL A 156 10.22 -7.20 -10.65
CA VAL A 156 10.15 -6.88 -12.09
C VAL A 156 9.64 -8.06 -12.90
N LYS A 157 10.07 -9.30 -12.58
CA LYS A 157 9.55 -10.50 -13.25
C LYS A 157 8.07 -10.71 -12.94
N LEU A 158 7.69 -10.60 -11.66
CA LEU A 158 6.30 -10.73 -11.22
C LEU A 158 5.38 -9.74 -11.95
N LEU A 159 5.76 -8.47 -12.03
CA LEU A 159 4.97 -7.46 -12.75
C LEU A 159 4.81 -7.80 -14.24
N LYS A 160 5.85 -8.36 -14.89
CA LYS A 160 5.76 -8.81 -16.29
C LYS A 160 4.80 -9.99 -16.45
N GLU A 161 4.83 -10.94 -15.50
CA GLU A 161 3.93 -12.10 -15.50
C GLU A 161 2.47 -11.70 -15.24
N ILE A 162 2.23 -10.77 -14.31
CA ILE A 162 0.90 -10.22 -14.05
C ILE A 162 0.36 -9.51 -15.31
N ASN A 163 1.21 -8.76 -16.01
CA ASN A 163 0.88 -8.07 -17.24
C ASN A 163 -0.42 -7.23 -17.15
N SER A 164 -0.51 -6.40 -16.12
CA SER A 164 -1.60 -5.43 -15.93
C SER A 164 -1.04 -4.06 -15.59
N PRO A 165 -1.46 -2.98 -16.25
CA PRO A 165 -0.99 -1.63 -15.97
C PRO A 165 -1.49 -1.09 -14.61
N GLY A 166 -2.55 -1.70 -14.07
CA GLY A 166 -3.11 -1.34 -12.76
C GLY A 166 -2.37 -1.93 -11.57
N ILE A 167 -1.34 -2.78 -11.78
CA ILE A 167 -0.50 -3.31 -10.70
C ILE A 167 0.87 -2.65 -10.72
N LYS A 168 1.29 -2.12 -9.57
CA LYS A 168 2.63 -1.57 -9.33
C LYS A 168 3.17 -2.06 -7.99
N ILE A 169 4.41 -1.72 -7.68
CA ILE A 169 5.03 -2.02 -6.40
C ILE A 169 4.77 -0.89 -5.41
N TYR A 170 4.26 -1.24 -4.26
CA TYR A 170 4.28 -0.41 -3.06
C TYR A 170 5.55 -0.76 -2.30
N PHE A 171 6.61 0.02 -2.52
CA PHE A 171 7.93 -0.33 -2.06
C PHE A 171 8.09 -0.05 -0.56
N LYS A 172 8.62 -1.02 0.21
CA LYS A 172 8.83 -0.88 1.64
C LYS A 172 10.30 -1.00 1.99
N PHE A 173 10.86 0.00 2.66
CA PHE A 173 12.27 0.02 3.06
C PHE A 173 12.64 -1.17 3.93
N GLN A 174 11.81 -1.48 4.92
CA GLN A 174 11.99 -2.59 5.83
C GLN A 174 12.29 -3.91 5.10
N ASN A 175 11.58 -4.22 4.03
CA ASN A 175 11.75 -5.48 3.31
C ASN A 175 13.14 -5.63 2.69
N ALA A 176 13.73 -4.55 2.19
CA ALA A 176 15.09 -4.56 1.68
C ALA A 176 16.10 -4.63 2.83
N LEU A 177 15.93 -3.82 3.87
CA LEU A 177 16.87 -3.70 5.00
C LEU A 177 16.96 -4.96 5.83
N GLU A 178 15.84 -5.59 6.16
CA GLU A 178 15.80 -6.85 6.93
C GLU A 178 16.44 -8.03 6.18
N ASN A 179 16.41 -7.99 4.85
CA ASN A 179 17.06 -9.00 4.00
C ASN A 179 18.50 -8.62 3.59
N GLY A 180 19.09 -7.60 4.21
CA GLY A 180 20.47 -7.16 3.93
C GLY A 180 20.69 -6.65 2.50
N ARG A 181 19.63 -6.19 1.81
CA ARG A 181 19.69 -5.70 0.43
C ARG A 181 20.00 -4.21 0.38
N ASP A 182 20.72 -3.75 -0.65
CA ASP A 182 21.00 -2.32 -0.89
C ASP A 182 19.71 -1.64 -1.39
N LEU A 183 19.09 -0.86 -0.52
CA LEU A 183 17.85 -0.12 -0.77
C LEU A 183 17.92 0.74 -2.04
N CYS A 184 19.03 1.46 -2.25
CA CYS A 184 19.20 2.32 -3.41
C CYS A 184 19.34 1.53 -4.72
N LYS A 185 19.92 0.33 -4.65
CA LYS A 185 20.00 -0.59 -5.79
C LYS A 185 18.63 -1.15 -6.14
N GLU A 186 17.85 -1.56 -5.15
CA GLU A 186 16.48 -2.03 -5.34
C GLU A 186 15.62 -0.96 -6.03
N ILE A 187 15.64 0.28 -5.51
CA ILE A 187 14.91 1.42 -6.09
C ILE A 187 15.31 1.66 -7.55
N LYS A 188 16.62 1.59 -7.88
CA LYS A 188 17.10 1.77 -9.27
C LYS A 188 16.64 0.66 -10.22
N ILE A 189 16.58 -0.60 -9.74
CA ILE A 189 16.11 -1.74 -10.54
C ILE A 189 14.64 -1.59 -10.87
N LEU A 190 13.82 -1.21 -9.89
CA LEU A 190 12.39 -0.97 -10.08
C LEU A 190 12.14 0.26 -10.96
N GLY A 191 12.80 1.37 -10.65
CA GLY A 191 12.59 2.66 -11.30
C GLY A 191 11.21 3.24 -11.02
N LYS A 192 11.05 4.52 -11.30
CA LYS A 192 9.83 5.28 -10.92
C LYS A 192 8.54 4.79 -11.58
N ASN A 193 8.62 4.11 -12.73
CA ASN A 193 7.42 3.66 -13.44
C ASN A 193 6.75 2.43 -12.78
N ARG A 194 7.52 1.65 -12.00
CA ARG A 194 7.03 0.45 -11.32
C ARG A 194 6.69 0.68 -9.86
N ILE A 195 7.26 1.71 -9.24
CA ILE A 195 6.95 2.11 -7.86
C ILE A 195 5.79 3.11 -7.90
N CYS A 196 4.68 2.82 -7.20
CA CYS A 196 3.57 3.77 -7.08
C CYS A 196 3.67 4.61 -5.80
N GLN A 197 4.15 4.03 -4.72
CA GLN A 197 4.30 4.69 -3.42
C GLN A 197 5.36 3.96 -2.58
N ILE A 198 5.85 4.59 -1.51
CA ILE A 198 6.90 4.04 -0.66
C ILE A 198 6.48 4.11 0.80
N HIS A 199 6.54 2.98 1.50
CA HIS A 199 6.55 2.94 2.96
C HIS A 199 7.97 3.13 3.49
N CYS A 200 8.24 4.32 4.02
CA CYS A 200 9.52 4.68 4.63
C CYS A 200 9.57 4.19 6.08
N THR A 201 9.63 2.88 6.28
CA THR A 201 9.64 2.25 7.61
C THR A 201 10.81 1.33 7.78
N ASP A 202 11.31 1.20 9.01
CA ASP A 202 12.21 0.16 9.44
C ASP A 202 11.82 -0.34 10.84
N THR A 203 12.24 -1.53 11.22
CA THR A 203 11.88 -2.20 12.48
C THR A 203 12.96 -2.14 13.56
N ASP A 204 14.03 -1.39 13.35
CA ASP A 204 15.09 -1.22 14.34
C ASP A 204 14.67 -0.38 15.57
N GLY A 205 13.47 0.20 15.55
CA GLY A 205 12.93 1.03 16.63
C GLY A 205 13.49 2.45 16.66
N VAL A 206 14.27 2.84 15.66
CA VAL A 206 14.91 4.15 15.55
C VAL A 206 14.23 4.96 14.45
N THR A 207 14.10 6.28 14.64
CA THR A 207 13.59 7.16 13.60
C THR A 207 14.56 7.24 12.42
N LEU A 208 14.02 7.42 11.21
CA LEU A 208 14.80 7.38 9.97
C LEU A 208 16.10 8.23 9.98
N PRO A 209 16.15 9.46 10.57
CA PRO A 209 17.39 10.26 10.62
C PRO A 209 18.51 9.62 11.45
N PHE A 210 18.18 8.74 12.38
CA PHE A 210 19.15 8.10 13.30
C PHE A 210 19.31 6.60 13.01
N ASN A 211 18.72 6.10 11.95
CA ASN A 211 18.81 4.69 11.55
C ASN A 211 20.16 4.41 10.91
N GLU A 212 20.98 3.55 11.52
CA GLU A 212 22.34 3.21 11.03
C GLU A 212 22.33 2.35 9.75
N ARG A 213 21.22 1.65 9.48
CA ARG A 213 21.07 0.83 8.26
C ARG A 213 20.68 1.66 7.03
N LEU A 214 20.38 2.96 7.21
CA LEU A 214 19.72 3.79 6.23
C LEU A 214 20.36 5.18 6.10
N ASP A 215 20.92 5.47 4.94
CA ASP A 215 21.35 6.84 4.57
C ASP A 215 20.26 7.53 3.76
N MET A 216 19.43 8.34 4.43
CA MET A 216 18.32 9.07 3.79
C MET A 216 18.79 10.08 2.73
N ASN A 217 20.00 10.64 2.85
CA ASN A 217 20.55 11.52 1.83
C ASN A 217 20.85 10.77 0.54
N LYS A 218 21.41 9.55 0.67
CA LYS A 218 21.66 8.64 -0.47
C LYS A 218 20.34 8.16 -1.10
N VAL A 219 19.35 7.83 -0.27
CA VAL A 219 18.01 7.44 -0.73
C VAL A 219 17.36 8.56 -1.51
N LYS A 220 17.32 9.78 -0.94
CA LYS A 220 16.74 10.95 -1.61
C LYS A 220 17.41 11.21 -2.96
N LYS A 221 18.75 11.23 -3.02
CA LYS A 221 19.49 11.39 -4.30
C LYS A 221 19.18 10.29 -5.30
N THR A 222 18.79 9.10 -4.84
CA THR A 222 18.41 8.00 -5.73
C THR A 222 17.01 8.17 -6.28
N LEU A 223 16.07 8.65 -5.46
CA LEU A 223 14.70 8.94 -5.85
C LEU A 223 14.58 10.15 -6.78
N ASP A 224 15.49 11.11 -6.68
CA ASP A 224 15.53 12.33 -7.50
C ASP A 224 15.97 12.07 -8.97
N LYS A 225 16.44 10.85 -9.29
CA LYS A 225 16.88 10.41 -10.64
C LYS A 225 15.81 9.64 -11.38
#